data_735b7ffdac1d25c59282ef02fb5cf4c7
#
_entry.id   735b7ffdac1d25c59282ef02fb5cf4c7
#
_cell.length_a   1.000
_cell.length_b   1.000
_cell.length_c   1.000
_cell.angle_alpha   90.00
_cell.angle_beta   90.00
_cell.angle_gamma   90.00
#
_symmetry.space_group_name_H-M   'P 1'
#
loop_
_entity.id
_entity.type
_entity.pdbx_description
1 polymer ?
#
loop_
_entity_poly.entity_id
_entity_poly.type
_entity_poly.pdbx_seq_one_letter_code
_entity_poly.pdbx_strand_id
1 'polypeptide(L)' 'PVASLENKLMVLQLDKKRLESEFTKMPEHPKSIAQKRRKQTLETELDTLDTNIGNLKTKLRNLKVFH' A
#
# COMPACT_ATOMS: atom_id res chain seq x y z
N PRO A 1 -10.84 -12.53 13.55
CA PRO A 1 -9.67 -13.28 13.93
C PRO A 1 -8.50 -13.17 12.96
N VAL A 2 -7.47 -13.94 13.24
CA VAL A 2 -6.19 -13.87 12.53
C VAL A 2 -6.32 -14.10 11.02
N ALA A 3 -7.11 -15.07 10.61
CA ALA A 3 -7.27 -15.39 9.18
C ALA A 3 -7.83 -14.20 8.38
N SER A 4 -8.83 -13.50 8.93
CA SER A 4 -9.39 -12.32 8.29
C SER A 4 -8.35 -11.20 8.15
N LEU A 5 -7.54 -10.99 9.19
CA LEU A 5 -6.49 -9.98 9.16
C LEU A 5 -5.39 -10.35 8.16
N GLU A 6 -5.02 -11.62 8.10
CA GLU A 6 -4.04 -12.10 7.14
C GLU A 6 -4.54 -11.91 5.70
N ASN A 7 -5.82 -12.20 5.43
CA ASN A 7 -6.42 -11.98 4.12
C ASN A 7 -6.41 -10.50 3.74
N LYS A 8 -6.77 -9.62 4.68
CA LYS A 8 -6.72 -8.18 4.45
C LYS A 8 -5.30 -7.71 4.14
N LEU A 9 -4.33 -8.21 4.89
CA LEU A 9 -2.93 -7.86 4.67
C LEU A 9 -2.47 -8.29 3.27
N MET A 10 -2.84 -9.50 2.84
CA MET A 10 -2.51 -9.99 1.51
C MET A 10 -3.10 -9.11 0.42
N VAL A 11 -4.37 -8.72 0.56
CA VAL A 11 -5.04 -7.84 -0.41
C VAL A 11 -4.34 -6.48 -0.48
N LEU A 12 -4.01 -5.90 0.67
CA LEU A 12 -3.31 -4.61 0.70
C LEU A 12 -1.92 -4.70 0.08
N GLN A 13 -1.20 -5.78 0.31
CA GLN A 13 0.12 -5.99 -0.29
C GLN A 13 0.03 -6.14 -1.81
N LEU A 14 -1.00 -6.82 -2.32
CA LEU A 14 -1.22 -6.93 -3.76
C LEU A 14 -1.55 -5.58 -4.37
N ASP A 15 -2.41 -4.79 -3.71
CA ASP A 15 -2.74 -3.43 -4.16
C ASP A 15 -1.49 -2.56 -4.19
N LYS A 16 -0.65 -2.65 -3.15
CA LYS A 16 0.60 -1.91 -3.10
C LYS A 16 1.51 -2.25 -4.27
N LYS A 17 1.68 -3.53 -4.57
CA LYS A 17 2.49 -3.96 -5.73
C LYS A 17 1.95 -3.40 -7.03
N ARG A 18 0.62 -3.39 -7.20
CA ARG A 18 -0.02 -2.85 -8.40
C ARG A 18 0.29 -1.36 -8.54
N LEU A 19 0.12 -0.60 -7.46
CA LEU A 19 0.37 0.84 -7.47
C LEU A 19 1.85 1.16 -7.66
N GLU A 20 2.74 0.40 -7.05
CA GLU A 20 4.18 0.56 -7.25
C GLU A 20 4.57 0.32 -8.71
N SER A 21 3.96 -0.68 -9.34
CA SER A 21 4.20 -0.97 -10.76
C SER A 21 3.77 0.20 -11.64
N GLU A 22 2.57 0.76 -11.37
CA GLU A 22 2.09 1.95 -12.09
C GLU A 22 3.01 3.14 -11.87
N PHE A 23 3.45 3.36 -10.63
CA PHE A 23 4.33 4.46 -10.29
C PHE A 23 5.68 4.34 -11.02
N THR A 24 6.22 3.14 -11.08
CA THR A 24 7.50 2.88 -11.76
C THR A 24 7.41 3.15 -13.27
N LYS A 25 6.24 2.95 -13.86
CA LYS A 25 6.03 3.22 -15.29
C LYS A 25 5.89 4.71 -15.60
N MET A 26 5.68 5.55 -14.60
CA MET A 26 5.54 6.98 -14.82
C MET A 26 6.91 7.65 -15.03
N PRO A 27 6.98 8.73 -15.84
CA PRO A 27 8.24 9.43 -16.03
C PRO A 27 8.73 10.08 -14.74
N GLU A 28 10.04 10.13 -14.55
CA GLU A 28 10.65 10.81 -13.39
C GLU A 28 10.25 12.28 -13.32
N HIS A 29 10.18 12.91 -14.50
CA HIS A 29 9.81 14.32 -14.61
C HIS A 29 8.52 14.41 -15.42
N PRO A 30 7.35 14.41 -14.78
CA PRO A 30 6.08 14.53 -15.50
C PRO A 30 6.03 15.82 -16.28
N LYS A 31 5.63 15.75 -17.55
CA LYS A 31 5.57 16.91 -18.43
C LYS A 31 4.22 17.60 -18.42
N SER A 32 3.16 16.90 -18.04
CA SER A 32 1.82 17.46 -18.02
C SER A 32 1.27 17.56 -16.61
N ILE A 33 0.27 18.44 -16.43
CA ILE A 33 -0.41 18.59 -15.14
C ILE A 33 -1.12 17.29 -14.76
N ALA A 34 -1.72 16.62 -15.76
CA ALA A 34 -2.40 15.34 -15.52
C ALA A 34 -1.44 14.28 -14.98
N GLN A 35 -0.24 14.17 -15.55
CA GLN A 35 0.78 13.24 -15.07
C GLN A 35 1.25 13.57 -13.65
N LYS A 36 1.45 14.84 -13.37
CA LYS A 36 1.85 15.30 -12.04
C LYS A 36 0.80 14.93 -10.98
N ARG A 37 -0.48 15.16 -11.30
CA ARG A 37 -1.58 14.83 -10.40
C ARG A 37 -1.67 13.32 -10.18
N ARG A 38 -1.54 12.55 -11.24
CA ARG A 38 -1.57 11.08 -11.14
C ARG A 38 -0.44 10.58 -10.24
N LYS A 39 0.76 11.13 -10.41
CA LYS A 39 1.91 10.74 -9.59
C LYS A 39 1.68 11.06 -8.12
N GLN A 40 1.15 12.25 -7.82
CA GLN A 40 0.82 12.63 -6.44
C GLN A 40 -0.23 11.73 -5.83
N THR A 41 -1.26 11.39 -6.60
CA THR A 41 -2.31 10.48 -6.15
C THR A 41 -1.72 9.11 -5.81
N LEU A 42 -0.86 8.58 -6.68
CA LEU A 42 -0.21 7.29 -6.42
C LEU A 42 0.67 7.33 -5.18
N GLU A 43 1.43 8.41 -4.97
CA GLU A 43 2.24 8.58 -3.77
C GLU A 43 1.39 8.58 -2.50
N THR A 44 0.28 9.31 -2.53
CA THR A 44 -0.63 9.37 -1.39
C THR A 44 -1.27 8.01 -1.11
N GLU A 45 -1.71 7.31 -2.16
CA GLU A 45 -2.29 5.98 -2.01
C GLU A 45 -1.28 4.98 -1.47
N LEU A 46 -0.03 5.03 -1.94
CA LEU A 46 1.04 4.17 -1.45
C LEU A 46 1.34 4.44 0.02
N ASP A 47 1.40 5.70 0.44
CA ASP A 47 1.61 6.07 1.84
C ASP A 47 0.49 5.53 2.72
N THR A 48 -0.76 5.67 2.27
CA THR A 48 -1.92 5.15 3.00
C THR A 48 -1.86 3.63 3.12
N LEU A 49 -1.52 2.95 2.03
CA LEU A 49 -1.38 1.49 2.05
C LEU A 49 -0.24 1.05 2.99
N ASP A 50 0.90 1.73 2.95
CA ASP A 50 2.01 1.41 3.85
C ASP A 50 1.61 1.54 5.32
N THR A 51 0.88 2.61 5.66
CA THR A 51 0.38 2.81 7.02
C THR A 51 -0.57 1.69 7.43
N ASN A 52 -1.52 1.35 6.56
CA ASN A 52 -2.49 0.30 6.83
C ASN A 52 -1.81 -1.07 6.95
N ILE A 53 -0.87 -1.38 6.08
CA ILE A 53 -0.10 -2.63 6.13
C ILE A 53 0.68 -2.71 7.44
N GLY A 54 1.34 -1.63 7.84
CA GLY A 54 2.08 -1.58 9.09
C GLY A 54 1.18 -1.82 10.30
N ASN A 55 0.00 -1.21 10.31
CA ASN A 55 -0.98 -1.39 11.39
C ASN A 55 -1.48 -2.82 11.47
N LEU A 56 -1.77 -3.45 10.32
CA LEU A 56 -2.20 -4.85 10.29
C LEU A 56 -1.10 -5.79 10.74
N LYS A 57 0.14 -5.56 10.33
CA LYS A 57 1.27 -6.36 10.77
C LYS A 57 1.46 -6.29 12.29
N THR A 58 1.31 -5.09 12.86
CA THR A 58 1.40 -4.90 14.29
C THR A 58 0.30 -5.65 15.03
N LYS A 59 -0.94 -5.55 14.53
CA LYS A 59 -2.07 -6.28 15.11
C LYS A 59 -1.85 -7.78 15.08
N LEU A 60 -1.42 -8.31 13.93
CA LEU A 60 -1.15 -9.74 13.79
C LEU A 60 -0.06 -10.21 14.73
N ARG A 61 1.03 -9.43 14.83
CA ARG A 61 2.12 -9.76 15.74
C ARG A 61 1.63 -9.81 17.19
N ASN A 62 0.84 -8.83 17.60
CA ASN A 62 0.31 -8.76 18.95
C ASN A 62 -0.62 -9.94 19.25
N LEU A 63 -1.48 -10.29 18.30
CA LEU A 63 -2.36 -11.46 18.46
C LEU A 63 -1.59 -12.76 18.57
N LYS A 64 -0.53 -12.92 17.79
CA LYS A 64 0.29 -14.13 17.82
C LYS A 64 1.11 -14.23 19.10
N VAL A 65 1.54 -13.11 19.67
CA VAL A 65 2.31 -13.11 20.93
C VAL A 65 1.46 -13.57 22.11
N PHE A 66 0.15 -13.27 22.09
CA PHE A 66 -0.75 -13.64 23.19
C PHE A 66 -1.32 -15.05 23.06
N HIS A 67 -0.93 -15.78 22.07
CA HIS A 67 -1.28 -17.18 21.89
C HIS A 67 -0.06 -18.07 22.08
#